data_a9a21e0569343217dfca579e6e3a7abc
#
_entry.id   a9a21e0569343217dfca579e6e3a7abc
#
_cell.length_a   1.000
_cell.length_b   1.000
_cell.length_c   1.000
_cell.angle_alpha   90.00
_cell.angle_beta   90.00
_cell.angle_gamma   90.00
#
_symmetry.space_group_name_H-M   'P 1'
#
loop_
_entity.id
_entity.type
_entity.pdbx_description
1 polymer ?
#
loop_
_entity_poly.entity_id
_entity_poly.type
_entity_poly.pdbx_seq_one_letter_code
_entity_poly.pdbx_strand_id
1 'polypeptide(L)'
;MADLAFGPEIDPKNVAAVRDWLVRNQVKPTDVDAILEAGPERLFFYRRLVRENLRGALELSIPRSIARMGGVFDEYFDRFLLEQGPRTHYLRDVTTELLAFCEARWPQDPRVPDYLWDLARHEAVQIEIGAMDTRGAVRETQPLELDARVGFIEAARLMSYDFAVHRLSDNEADRSPPAREPTRLFVYRSPEHEVRYLELTPLAAEILARLLSGLPLGASVRDASAAVGVSLTESVLEGTARVLFDLAERGALTGALPSGAGA
;
A
#
# COMPACT_ATOMS: atom_id res chain seq x y z
N MET A 1 27.46 -0.65 1.89
CA MET A 1 26.55 -1.70 2.43
C MET A 1 25.37 -1.95 1.49
N ALA A 2 24.69 -0.92 0.94
CA ALA A 2 23.59 -1.14 -0.02
C ALA A 2 24.03 -1.90 -1.27
N ASP A 3 25.14 -1.52 -1.90
CA ASP A 3 25.67 -2.22 -3.09
C ASP A 3 26.04 -3.68 -2.81
N LEU A 4 26.37 -3.99 -1.57
CA LEU A 4 26.67 -5.35 -1.14
C LEU A 4 25.42 -6.23 -1.15
N ALA A 5 24.29 -5.70 -0.71
CA ALA A 5 23.04 -6.43 -0.63
C ALA A 5 22.27 -6.45 -1.97
N PHE A 6 22.35 -5.38 -2.77
CA PHE A 6 21.47 -5.14 -3.91
C PHE A 6 22.15 -5.12 -5.29
N GLY A 7 23.48 -5.03 -5.34
CA GLY A 7 24.24 -5.04 -6.60
C GLY A 7 24.04 -6.33 -7.44
N PRO A 8 24.63 -6.44 -8.63
CA PRO A 8 24.50 -7.61 -9.51
C PRO A 8 24.99 -8.89 -8.84
N GLU A 9 24.48 -10.02 -9.28
CA GLU A 9 24.89 -11.32 -8.78
C GLU A 9 26.34 -11.61 -9.20
N ILE A 10 27.14 -12.10 -8.24
CA ILE A 10 28.53 -12.48 -8.45
C ILE A 10 28.70 -13.90 -7.93
N ASP A 11 29.29 -14.77 -8.74
CA ASP A 11 29.65 -16.10 -8.29
C ASP A 11 30.73 -16.01 -7.19
N PRO A 12 30.45 -16.44 -5.95
CA PRO A 12 31.39 -16.38 -4.84
C PRO A 12 32.66 -17.24 -5.08
N LYS A 13 32.60 -18.19 -5.99
CA LYS A 13 33.76 -19.04 -6.38
C LYS A 13 34.67 -18.32 -7.35
N ASN A 14 34.23 -17.29 -8.03
CA ASN A 14 35.06 -16.47 -8.91
C ASN A 14 35.81 -15.41 -8.11
N VAL A 15 36.96 -15.81 -7.52
CA VAL A 15 37.77 -14.95 -6.64
C VAL A 15 38.16 -13.62 -7.31
N ALA A 16 38.43 -13.62 -8.62
CA ALA A 16 38.78 -12.41 -9.34
C ALA A 16 37.59 -11.43 -9.41
N ALA A 17 36.41 -11.93 -9.77
CA ALA A 17 35.19 -11.12 -9.83
C ALA A 17 34.79 -10.59 -8.44
N VAL A 18 34.97 -11.40 -7.38
CA VAL A 18 34.75 -10.98 -5.99
C VAL A 18 35.72 -9.87 -5.60
N ARG A 19 37.00 -10.00 -5.89
CA ARG A 19 38.05 -8.99 -5.64
C ARG A 19 37.69 -7.68 -6.33
N ASP A 20 37.43 -7.73 -7.63
CA ASP A 20 37.06 -6.54 -8.44
C ASP A 20 35.81 -5.84 -7.90
N TRP A 21 34.85 -6.62 -7.44
CA TRP A 21 33.63 -6.07 -6.83
C TRP A 21 33.91 -5.41 -5.48
N LEU A 22 34.69 -6.01 -4.59
CA LEU A 22 35.11 -5.44 -3.32
C LEU A 22 35.86 -4.12 -3.52
N VAL A 23 36.78 -4.08 -4.48
CA VAL A 23 37.56 -2.87 -4.83
C VAL A 23 36.66 -1.77 -5.37
N ARG A 24 35.70 -2.08 -6.28
CA ARG A 24 34.73 -1.13 -6.79
C ARG A 24 33.86 -0.54 -5.67
N ASN A 25 33.57 -1.32 -4.65
CA ASN A 25 32.82 -0.88 -3.46
C ASN A 25 33.71 -0.23 -2.39
N GLN A 26 34.94 0.18 -2.75
CA GLN A 26 35.86 0.93 -1.89
C GLN A 26 36.22 0.22 -0.58
N VAL A 27 36.21 -1.13 -0.58
CA VAL A 27 36.71 -1.92 0.53
C VAL A 27 38.26 -1.75 0.59
N LYS A 28 38.80 -1.53 1.77
CA LYS A 28 40.26 -1.36 1.94
C LYS A 28 41.01 -2.60 1.47
N PRO A 29 42.16 -2.45 0.82
CA PRO A 29 42.93 -3.59 0.29
C PRO A 29 43.24 -4.69 1.33
N THR A 30 43.56 -4.29 2.56
CA THR A 30 43.81 -5.22 3.69
C THR A 30 42.57 -6.04 4.03
N ASP A 31 41.37 -5.41 3.95
CA ASP A 31 40.13 -6.08 4.25
C ASP A 31 39.66 -6.96 3.09
N VAL A 32 39.99 -6.58 1.83
CA VAL A 32 39.76 -7.41 0.64
C VAL A 32 40.53 -8.73 0.77
N ASP A 33 41.79 -8.68 1.11
CA ASP A 33 42.62 -9.89 1.25
C ASP A 33 42.14 -10.76 2.42
N ALA A 34 41.78 -10.16 3.54
CA ALA A 34 41.20 -10.87 4.69
C ALA A 34 39.86 -11.55 4.36
N ILE A 35 38.98 -10.87 3.59
CA ILE A 35 37.68 -11.44 3.16
C ILE A 35 37.92 -12.64 2.23
N LEU A 36 38.84 -12.52 1.28
CA LEU A 36 39.11 -13.59 0.34
C LEU A 36 39.79 -14.80 1.02
N GLU A 37 40.64 -14.56 2.01
CA GLU A 37 41.27 -15.60 2.80
C GLU A 37 40.27 -16.32 3.73
N ALA A 38 39.35 -15.55 4.35
CA ALA A 38 38.30 -16.09 5.22
C ALA A 38 37.20 -16.84 4.48
N GLY A 39 37.14 -16.72 3.15
CA GLY A 39 36.09 -17.22 2.26
C GLY A 39 34.96 -16.22 2.07
N PRO A 40 34.71 -15.81 0.81
CA PRO A 40 33.67 -14.82 0.49
C PRO A 40 32.25 -15.35 0.69
N GLU A 41 32.05 -16.65 0.91
CA GLU A 41 30.73 -17.28 1.05
C GLU A 41 29.90 -16.65 2.17
N ARG A 42 30.52 -16.21 3.27
CA ARG A 42 29.81 -15.53 4.39
C ARG A 42 29.21 -14.21 3.96
N LEU A 43 29.90 -13.47 3.11
CA LEU A 43 29.42 -12.19 2.59
C LEU A 43 28.21 -12.41 1.67
N PHE A 44 28.28 -13.40 0.79
CA PHE A 44 27.18 -13.75 -0.11
C PHE A 44 26.02 -14.44 0.63
N PHE A 45 26.28 -15.15 1.72
CA PHE A 45 25.24 -15.65 2.60
C PHE A 45 24.43 -14.51 3.21
N TYR A 46 25.07 -13.45 3.72
CA TYR A 46 24.37 -12.27 4.24
C TYR A 46 23.53 -11.58 3.16
N ARG A 47 24.09 -11.41 1.97
CA ARG A 47 23.37 -10.87 0.82
C ARG A 47 22.10 -11.67 0.52
N ARG A 48 22.22 -12.99 0.44
CA ARG A 48 21.07 -13.87 0.21
C ARG A 48 20.03 -13.71 1.30
N LEU A 49 20.44 -13.69 2.57
CA LEU A 49 19.54 -13.52 3.70
C LEU A 49 18.75 -12.20 3.64
N VAL A 50 19.39 -11.09 3.28
CA VAL A 50 18.71 -9.79 3.11
C VAL A 50 17.67 -9.88 1.99
N ARG A 51 18.02 -10.44 0.84
CA ARG A 51 17.10 -10.59 -0.30
C ARG A 51 15.91 -11.50 0.02
N GLU A 52 16.16 -12.63 0.68
CA GLU A 52 15.13 -13.57 1.13
C GLU A 52 14.17 -12.91 2.14
N ASN A 53 14.68 -12.11 3.09
CA ASN A 53 13.84 -11.39 4.04
C ASN A 53 12.96 -10.33 3.34
N LEU A 54 13.52 -9.57 2.39
CA LEU A 54 12.76 -8.60 1.61
C LEU A 54 11.68 -9.29 0.76
N ARG A 55 12.04 -10.39 0.09
CA ARG A 55 11.09 -11.19 -0.68
C ARG A 55 9.99 -11.75 0.20
N GLY A 56 10.33 -12.33 1.35
CA GLY A 56 9.35 -12.85 2.30
C GLY A 56 8.37 -11.78 2.82
N ALA A 57 8.86 -10.55 3.03
CA ALA A 57 7.99 -9.43 3.39
C ALA A 57 6.98 -9.08 2.28
N LEU A 58 7.42 -9.13 1.02
CA LEU A 58 6.56 -8.92 -0.14
C LEU A 58 5.54 -10.05 -0.31
N GLU A 59 5.99 -11.30 -0.16
CA GLU A 59 5.13 -12.50 -0.23
C GLU A 59 4.04 -12.50 0.85
N LEU A 60 4.33 -11.94 2.03
CA LEU A 60 3.32 -11.74 3.08
C LEU A 60 2.35 -10.59 2.77
N SER A 61 2.82 -9.57 2.04
CA SER A 61 2.04 -8.36 1.80
C SER A 61 1.16 -8.42 0.55
N ILE A 62 1.66 -9.02 -0.54
CA ILE A 62 0.98 -9.07 -1.85
C ILE A 62 1.02 -10.47 -2.49
N PRO A 63 0.64 -11.54 -1.76
CA PRO A 63 0.82 -12.93 -2.19
C PRO A 63 0.10 -13.27 -3.49
N ARG A 64 -1.16 -12.82 -3.66
CA ARG A 64 -1.95 -13.09 -4.86
C ARG A 64 -1.38 -12.38 -6.08
N SER A 65 -0.85 -11.18 -5.90
CA SER A 65 -0.19 -10.41 -6.97
C SER A 65 1.08 -11.13 -7.43
N ILE A 66 1.94 -11.55 -6.51
CA ILE A 66 3.15 -12.31 -6.81
C ILE A 66 2.81 -13.62 -7.55
N ALA A 67 1.83 -14.35 -7.02
CA ALA A 67 1.40 -15.61 -7.60
C ALA A 67 0.87 -15.46 -9.04
N ARG A 68 0.23 -14.32 -9.39
CA ARG A 68 -0.27 -14.04 -10.74
C ARG A 68 0.82 -13.57 -11.70
N MET A 69 1.88 -12.99 -11.22
CA MET A 69 3.04 -12.57 -12.04
C MET A 69 4.01 -13.73 -12.31
N GLY A 70 4.13 -14.68 -11.39
CA GLY A 70 5.13 -15.73 -11.48
C GLY A 70 6.54 -15.19 -11.66
N GLY A 71 7.33 -15.72 -12.60
CA GLY A 71 8.71 -15.31 -12.84
C GLY A 71 8.89 -13.84 -13.25
N VAL A 72 7.85 -13.19 -13.77
CA VAL A 72 7.91 -11.75 -14.08
C VAL A 72 8.08 -10.92 -12.81
N PHE A 73 7.54 -11.36 -11.68
CA PHE A 73 7.76 -10.71 -10.39
C PHE A 73 9.24 -10.71 -10.00
N ASP A 74 9.93 -11.81 -10.20
CA ASP A 74 11.36 -11.94 -9.86
C ASP A 74 12.20 -10.93 -10.64
N GLU A 75 11.90 -10.73 -11.93
CA GLU A 75 12.57 -9.72 -12.75
C GLU A 75 12.35 -8.29 -12.19
N TYR A 76 11.12 -7.96 -11.78
CA TYR A 76 10.80 -6.66 -11.20
C TYR A 76 11.42 -6.48 -9.81
N PHE A 77 11.43 -7.52 -9.00
CA PHE A 77 12.09 -7.50 -7.70
C PHE A 77 13.60 -7.27 -7.83
N ASP A 78 14.26 -7.98 -8.74
CA ASP A 78 15.68 -7.80 -9.00
C ASP A 78 16.00 -6.40 -9.53
N ARG A 79 15.19 -5.89 -10.44
CA ARG A 79 15.32 -4.53 -10.95
C ARG A 79 15.11 -3.49 -9.87
N PHE A 80 14.11 -3.65 -9.01
CA PHE A 80 13.88 -2.76 -7.87
C PHE A 80 15.10 -2.71 -6.96
N LEU A 81 15.65 -3.87 -6.61
CA LEU A 81 16.84 -3.93 -5.75
C LEU A 81 18.06 -3.27 -6.41
N LEU A 82 18.24 -3.47 -7.71
CA LEU A 82 19.40 -2.97 -8.46
C LEU A 82 19.31 -1.46 -8.74
N GLU A 83 18.14 -0.97 -9.16
CA GLU A 83 17.95 0.41 -9.65
C GLU A 83 17.70 1.40 -8.49
N GLN A 84 17.02 0.96 -7.43
CA GLN A 84 16.60 1.82 -6.32
C GLN A 84 17.04 1.27 -4.98
N GLY A 85 16.72 0.01 -4.69
CA GLY A 85 16.81 -0.62 -3.39
C GLY A 85 15.83 -0.02 -2.38
N PRO A 86 15.50 -0.74 -1.31
CA PRO A 86 14.66 -0.21 -0.24
C PRO A 86 15.41 0.89 0.52
N ARG A 87 14.71 1.99 0.79
CA ARG A 87 15.20 3.14 1.58
C ARG A 87 14.69 3.08 3.01
N THR A 88 13.58 2.39 3.21
CA THR A 88 12.99 2.18 4.54
C THR A 88 13.84 1.24 5.39
N HIS A 89 13.78 1.45 6.71
CA HIS A 89 14.34 0.52 7.70
C HIS A 89 13.32 -0.52 8.18
N TYR A 90 12.06 -0.43 7.73
CA TYR A 90 10.98 -1.30 8.14
C TYR A 90 10.56 -2.22 6.99
N LEU A 91 10.62 -3.53 7.20
CA LEU A 91 10.22 -4.51 6.18
C LEU A 91 8.78 -4.34 5.69
N ARG A 92 7.88 -3.90 6.54
CA ARG A 92 6.48 -3.63 6.19
C ARG A 92 6.30 -2.55 5.12
N ASP A 93 7.22 -1.59 5.05
CA ASP A 93 7.12 -0.45 4.13
C ASP A 93 7.74 -0.75 2.75
N VAL A 94 8.48 -1.87 2.62
CA VAL A 94 9.14 -2.28 1.37
C VAL A 94 8.12 -2.47 0.24
N THR A 95 6.93 -2.96 0.57
CA THR A 95 5.86 -3.13 -0.41
C THR A 95 5.44 -1.80 -1.03
N THR A 96 5.30 -0.76 -0.22
CA THR A 96 4.96 0.59 -0.70
C THR A 96 6.03 1.13 -1.64
N GLU A 97 7.31 0.91 -1.31
CA GLU A 97 8.44 1.36 -2.16
C GLU A 97 8.50 0.57 -3.48
N LEU A 98 8.27 -0.76 -3.43
CA LEU A 98 8.19 -1.58 -4.64
C LEU A 98 7.02 -1.15 -5.53
N LEU A 99 5.84 -0.92 -4.96
CA LEU A 99 4.68 -0.46 -5.72
C LEU A 99 4.94 0.90 -6.37
N ALA A 100 5.52 1.85 -5.66
CA ALA A 100 5.92 3.14 -6.23
C ALA A 100 6.92 2.98 -7.39
N PHE A 101 7.87 2.03 -7.27
CA PHE A 101 8.78 1.69 -8.36
C PHE A 101 8.06 1.08 -9.57
N CYS A 102 7.01 0.30 -9.36
CA CYS A 102 6.27 -0.43 -10.39
C CYS A 102 5.14 0.38 -11.04
N GLU A 103 4.67 1.46 -10.42
CA GLU A 103 3.49 2.23 -10.83
C GLU A 103 3.46 2.59 -12.32
N ALA A 104 4.54 3.16 -12.83
CA ALA A 104 4.64 3.54 -14.23
C ALA A 104 5.11 2.39 -15.14
N ARG A 105 5.58 1.28 -14.58
CA ARG A 105 6.21 0.19 -15.33
C ARG A 105 5.25 -0.95 -15.64
N TRP A 106 4.48 -1.38 -14.65
CA TRP A 106 3.53 -2.50 -14.82
C TRP A 106 2.48 -2.26 -15.90
N PRO A 107 1.84 -1.09 -16.00
CA PRO A 107 0.85 -0.85 -17.05
C PRO A 107 1.43 -0.88 -18.48
N GLN A 108 2.75 -0.79 -18.62
CA GLN A 108 3.44 -0.78 -19.91
C GLN A 108 4.01 -2.16 -20.30
N ASP A 109 4.03 -3.12 -19.39
CA ASP A 109 4.54 -4.48 -19.64
C ASP A 109 3.39 -5.43 -19.97
N PRO A 110 3.29 -5.91 -21.22
CA PRO A 110 2.20 -6.80 -21.64
C PRO A 110 2.19 -8.17 -20.95
N ARG A 111 3.24 -8.52 -20.22
CA ARG A 111 3.32 -9.75 -19.42
C ARG A 111 2.63 -9.60 -18.06
N VAL A 112 2.39 -8.34 -17.63
CA VAL A 112 1.72 -8.02 -16.38
C VAL A 112 0.23 -7.89 -16.64
N PRO A 113 -0.65 -8.63 -15.93
CA PRO A 113 -2.09 -8.49 -16.08
C PRO A 113 -2.55 -7.05 -15.80
N ASP A 114 -3.48 -6.53 -16.59
CA ASP A 114 -3.96 -5.15 -16.51
C ASP A 114 -4.61 -4.79 -15.15
N TYR A 115 -5.18 -5.77 -14.45
CA TYR A 115 -5.75 -5.62 -13.11
C TYR A 115 -4.72 -5.70 -11.97
N LEU A 116 -3.47 -6.06 -12.27
CA LEU A 116 -2.51 -6.39 -11.22
C LEU A 116 -2.16 -5.20 -10.33
N TRP A 117 -2.11 -4.00 -10.89
CA TRP A 117 -1.89 -2.78 -10.14
C TRP A 117 -2.95 -2.57 -9.05
N ASP A 118 -4.21 -2.76 -9.40
CA ASP A 118 -5.31 -2.65 -8.46
C ASP A 118 -5.26 -3.73 -7.39
N LEU A 119 -4.94 -4.99 -7.79
CA LEU A 119 -4.82 -6.10 -6.85
C LEU A 119 -3.70 -5.85 -5.83
N ALA A 120 -2.52 -5.48 -6.29
CA ALA A 120 -1.38 -5.24 -5.41
C ALA A 120 -1.61 -4.08 -4.43
N ARG A 121 -2.25 -3.00 -4.88
CA ARG A 121 -2.67 -1.89 -4.00
C ARG A 121 -3.72 -2.33 -2.99
N HIS A 122 -4.64 -3.21 -3.40
CA HIS A 122 -5.67 -3.75 -2.50
C HIS A 122 -5.06 -4.64 -1.41
N GLU A 123 -4.10 -5.49 -1.75
CA GLU A 123 -3.38 -6.30 -0.77
C GLU A 123 -2.52 -5.44 0.16
N ALA A 124 -1.76 -4.49 -0.40
CA ALA A 124 -0.87 -3.63 0.36
C ALA A 124 -1.61 -2.75 1.39
N VAL A 125 -2.78 -2.18 1.02
CA VAL A 125 -3.56 -1.35 1.93
C VAL A 125 -4.07 -2.13 3.14
N GLN A 126 -4.30 -3.44 3.02
CA GLN A 126 -4.67 -4.29 4.16
C GLN A 126 -3.56 -4.34 5.20
N ILE A 127 -2.32 -4.53 4.75
CA ILE A 127 -1.16 -4.57 5.64
C ILE A 127 -0.90 -3.19 6.24
N GLU A 128 -0.96 -2.12 5.43
CA GLU A 128 -0.81 -0.75 5.89
C GLU A 128 -1.79 -0.43 7.03
N ILE A 129 -3.08 -0.58 6.77
CA ILE A 129 -4.16 -0.28 7.73
C ILE A 129 -4.07 -1.20 8.97
N GLY A 130 -3.78 -2.49 8.77
CA GLY A 130 -3.61 -3.45 9.87
C GLY A 130 -2.43 -3.12 10.80
N ALA A 131 -1.39 -2.49 10.29
CA ALA A 131 -0.18 -2.14 11.06
C ALA A 131 -0.26 -0.76 11.74
N MET A 132 -1.25 0.09 11.42
CA MET A 132 -1.38 1.42 12.00
C MET A 132 -1.74 1.37 13.49
N ASP A 133 -1.16 2.26 14.27
CA ASP A 133 -1.49 2.41 15.69
C ASP A 133 -2.78 3.23 15.83
N THR A 134 -3.79 2.63 16.43
CA THR A 134 -5.09 3.29 16.68
C THR A 134 -5.24 3.78 18.12
N ARG A 135 -4.22 3.61 18.96
CA ARG A 135 -4.25 4.06 20.37
C ARG A 135 -4.31 5.58 20.43
N GLY A 136 -5.29 6.11 21.13
CA GLY A 136 -5.48 7.56 21.31
C GLY A 136 -6.46 8.21 20.31
N ALA A 137 -7.07 7.45 19.42
CA ALA A 137 -8.03 7.97 18.43
C ALA A 137 -9.42 8.32 19.00
N VAL A 138 -9.69 8.04 20.27
CA VAL A 138 -10.96 8.41 20.90
C VAL A 138 -10.97 9.90 21.18
N ARG A 139 -11.59 10.68 20.28
CA ARG A 139 -11.92 12.08 20.52
C ARG A 139 -13.35 12.17 21.03
N GLU A 140 -13.64 13.13 21.91
CA GLU A 140 -15.01 13.44 22.27
C GLU A 140 -15.82 13.76 21.00
N THR A 141 -16.83 12.95 20.73
CA THR A 141 -17.67 13.12 19.55
C THR A 141 -18.66 14.26 19.78
N GLN A 142 -18.52 15.33 19.01
CA GLN A 142 -19.56 16.36 18.92
C GLN A 142 -20.59 15.97 17.85
N PRO A 143 -21.84 16.40 17.97
CA PRO A 143 -22.83 16.19 16.92
C PRO A 143 -22.35 16.69 15.56
N LEU A 144 -22.66 15.96 14.49
CA LEU A 144 -22.32 16.37 13.13
C LEU A 144 -23.29 17.46 12.66
N GLU A 145 -22.76 18.66 12.44
CA GLU A 145 -23.47 19.79 11.83
C GLU A 145 -22.97 20.00 10.39
N LEU A 146 -23.77 20.66 9.56
CA LEU A 146 -23.45 20.83 8.13
C LEU A 146 -22.22 21.69 7.87
N ASP A 147 -21.87 22.58 8.77
CA ASP A 147 -20.67 23.42 8.72
C ASP A 147 -19.45 22.81 9.44
N ALA A 148 -19.66 21.69 10.13
CA ALA A 148 -18.58 20.99 10.82
C ALA A 148 -17.71 20.17 9.86
N ARG A 149 -16.42 20.09 10.20
CA ARG A 149 -15.51 19.11 9.60
C ARG A 149 -15.69 17.76 10.27
N VAL A 150 -15.63 16.69 9.48
CA VAL A 150 -15.80 15.33 9.98
C VAL A 150 -14.45 14.70 10.24
N GLY A 151 -14.27 14.15 11.43
CA GLY A 151 -13.09 13.42 11.81
C GLY A 151 -13.21 11.92 11.51
N PHE A 152 -12.15 11.34 11.00
CA PHE A 152 -12.01 9.90 10.79
C PHE A 152 -10.84 9.37 11.60
N ILE A 153 -10.82 8.07 11.83
CA ILE A 153 -9.64 7.41 12.39
C ILE A 153 -8.46 7.54 11.39
N GLU A 154 -7.25 7.56 11.89
CA GLU A 154 -6.05 7.64 11.06
C GLU A 154 -5.88 6.39 10.18
N ALA A 155 -6.26 5.22 10.72
CA ALA A 155 -6.23 3.93 10.05
C ALA A 155 -7.44 3.76 9.10
N ALA A 156 -7.63 4.70 8.18
CA ALA A 156 -8.67 4.65 7.14
C ALA A 156 -8.12 5.19 5.81
N ARG A 157 -8.55 4.56 4.71
CA ARG A 157 -8.18 4.95 3.33
C ARG A 157 -9.39 4.82 2.41
N LEU A 158 -9.46 5.75 1.48
CA LEU A 158 -10.38 5.65 0.34
C LEU A 158 -9.61 5.13 -0.87
N MET A 159 -10.02 3.96 -1.38
CA MET A 159 -9.38 3.28 -2.49
C MET A 159 -10.29 3.29 -3.71
N SER A 160 -9.69 3.53 -4.89
CA SER A 160 -10.38 3.43 -6.19
C SER A 160 -9.64 2.45 -7.08
N TYR A 161 -10.40 1.57 -7.71
CA TYR A 161 -9.91 0.51 -8.59
C TYR A 161 -10.73 0.50 -9.89
N ASP A 162 -10.12 0.12 -10.99
CA ASP A 162 -10.81 -0.12 -12.27
C ASP A 162 -11.41 -1.53 -12.33
N PHE A 163 -10.95 -2.41 -11.45
CA PHE A 163 -11.36 -3.81 -11.38
C PHE A 163 -11.91 -4.17 -10.00
N ALA A 164 -12.88 -5.08 -9.93
CA ALA A 164 -13.46 -5.58 -8.68
C ALA A 164 -12.52 -6.58 -7.96
N VAL A 165 -11.29 -6.17 -7.68
CA VAL A 165 -10.22 -7.01 -7.10
C VAL A 165 -10.54 -7.52 -5.69
N HIS A 166 -11.36 -6.82 -4.93
CA HIS A 166 -11.82 -7.20 -3.60
C HIS A 166 -12.75 -8.43 -3.59
N ARG A 167 -13.29 -8.80 -4.76
CA ARG A 167 -14.15 -10.00 -4.92
C ARG A 167 -13.36 -11.22 -5.37
N LEU A 168 -12.05 -11.09 -5.59
CA LEU A 168 -11.21 -12.23 -5.92
C LEU A 168 -11.11 -13.19 -4.73
N SER A 169 -11.06 -14.47 -5.06
CA SER A 169 -10.79 -15.53 -4.07
C SER A 169 -9.47 -15.29 -3.34
N ASP A 170 -9.43 -15.60 -2.04
CA ASP A 170 -8.20 -15.62 -1.26
C ASP A 170 -7.29 -16.81 -1.59
N ASN A 171 -7.78 -17.75 -2.41
CA ASN A 171 -6.98 -18.86 -2.89
C ASN A 171 -5.93 -18.38 -3.89
N GLU A 172 -4.67 -18.39 -3.47
CA GLU A 172 -3.53 -17.99 -4.31
C GLU A 172 -3.37 -18.82 -5.58
N ALA A 173 -3.92 -20.03 -5.64
CA ALA A 173 -3.91 -20.86 -6.85
C ALA A 173 -4.95 -20.42 -7.89
N ASP A 174 -5.96 -19.65 -7.49
CA ASP A 174 -6.96 -19.12 -8.42
C ASP A 174 -6.34 -18.03 -9.30
N ARG A 175 -6.39 -18.22 -10.60
CA ARG A 175 -5.89 -17.28 -11.63
C ARG A 175 -7.01 -16.58 -12.39
N SER A 176 -8.26 -16.75 -11.97
CA SER A 176 -9.40 -16.08 -12.61
C SER A 176 -9.20 -14.56 -12.56
N PRO A 177 -9.38 -13.85 -13.70
CA PRO A 177 -9.30 -12.40 -13.70
C PRO A 177 -10.51 -11.81 -12.97
N PRO A 178 -10.37 -10.66 -12.28
CA PRO A 178 -11.50 -9.93 -11.72
C PRO A 178 -12.35 -9.31 -12.83
N ALA A 179 -13.62 -9.04 -12.52
CA ALA A 179 -14.45 -8.24 -13.40
C ALA A 179 -13.89 -6.83 -13.56
N ARG A 180 -13.90 -6.31 -14.79
CA ARG A 180 -13.56 -4.89 -15.04
C ARG A 180 -14.76 -4.03 -14.66
N GLU A 181 -14.81 -3.65 -13.42
CA GLU A 181 -15.89 -2.91 -12.80
C GLU A 181 -15.28 -1.84 -11.86
N PRO A 182 -15.45 -0.55 -12.17
CA PRO A 182 -14.93 0.51 -11.32
C PRO A 182 -15.48 0.41 -9.90
N THR A 183 -14.60 0.20 -8.96
CA THR A 183 -14.93 -0.08 -7.56
C THR A 183 -14.31 0.97 -6.65
N ARG A 184 -15.04 1.38 -5.62
CA ARG A 184 -14.58 2.31 -4.60
C ARG A 184 -14.80 1.71 -3.24
N LEU A 185 -13.74 1.62 -2.46
CA LEU A 185 -13.77 1.02 -1.12
C LEU A 185 -13.28 2.02 -0.09
N PHE A 186 -14.02 2.14 0.99
CA PHE A 186 -13.49 2.73 2.22
C PHE A 186 -12.93 1.60 3.07
N VAL A 187 -11.61 1.62 3.28
CA VAL A 187 -10.85 0.61 4.03
C VAL A 187 -10.50 1.20 5.37
N TYR A 188 -10.78 0.50 6.46
CA TYR A 188 -10.51 1.01 7.81
C TYR A 188 -10.21 -0.12 8.79
N ARG A 189 -9.56 0.22 9.89
CA ARG A 189 -9.33 -0.71 10.99
C ARG A 189 -10.44 -0.55 12.03
N SER A 190 -11.16 -1.64 12.30
CA SER A 190 -12.23 -1.63 13.29
C SER A 190 -11.66 -1.55 14.73
N PRO A 191 -12.50 -1.25 15.75
CA PRO A 191 -12.11 -1.29 17.16
C PRO A 191 -11.60 -2.66 17.61
N GLU A 192 -12.03 -3.75 16.96
CA GLU A 192 -11.56 -5.13 17.18
C GLU A 192 -10.22 -5.41 16.51
N HIS A 193 -9.59 -4.40 15.93
CA HIS A 193 -8.32 -4.48 15.21
C HIS A 193 -8.36 -5.28 13.90
N GLU A 194 -9.53 -5.41 13.30
CA GLU A 194 -9.70 -6.07 12.00
C GLU A 194 -9.75 -5.04 10.87
N VAL A 195 -9.16 -5.35 9.73
CA VAL A 195 -9.32 -4.54 8.52
C VAL A 195 -10.68 -4.84 7.90
N ARG A 196 -11.46 -3.79 7.70
CA ARG A 196 -12.82 -3.87 7.16
C ARG A 196 -12.93 -3.03 5.89
N TYR A 197 -13.88 -3.39 5.04
CA TYR A 197 -14.17 -2.72 3.78
C TYR A 197 -15.65 -2.32 3.72
N LEU A 198 -15.87 -1.13 3.19
CA LEU A 198 -17.20 -0.67 2.80
C LEU A 198 -17.16 -0.29 1.32
N GLU A 199 -17.92 -1.02 0.50
CA GLU A 199 -18.08 -0.67 -0.92
C GLU A 199 -19.01 0.54 -1.04
N LEU A 200 -18.59 1.53 -1.81
CA LEU A 200 -19.23 2.82 -1.91
C LEU A 200 -19.84 3.05 -3.28
N THR A 201 -20.99 3.72 -3.30
CA THR A 201 -21.51 4.33 -4.54
C THR A 201 -20.57 5.45 -5.00
N PRO A 202 -20.57 5.84 -6.29
CA PRO A 202 -19.74 6.96 -6.78
C PRO A 202 -19.95 8.24 -5.98
N LEU A 203 -21.20 8.56 -5.63
CA LEU A 203 -21.53 9.76 -4.84
C LEU A 203 -20.98 9.66 -3.41
N ALA A 204 -21.18 8.53 -2.73
CA ALA A 204 -20.65 8.33 -1.39
C ALA A 204 -19.10 8.42 -1.33
N ALA A 205 -18.42 7.85 -2.32
CA ALA A 205 -16.98 7.96 -2.44
C ALA A 205 -16.50 9.41 -2.63
N GLU A 206 -17.19 10.17 -3.47
CA GLU A 206 -16.91 11.58 -3.73
C GLU A 206 -17.14 12.46 -2.48
N ILE A 207 -18.20 12.17 -1.72
CA ILE A 207 -18.46 12.84 -0.43
C ILE A 207 -17.32 12.50 0.56
N LEU A 208 -17.00 11.23 0.74
CA LEU A 208 -15.95 10.81 1.67
C LEU A 208 -14.58 11.36 1.28
N ALA A 209 -14.25 11.44 0.00
CA ALA A 209 -12.99 12.04 -0.47
C ALA A 209 -12.87 13.52 -0.01
N ARG A 210 -13.95 14.29 -0.11
CA ARG A 210 -13.96 15.69 0.32
C ARG A 210 -13.91 15.82 1.84
N LEU A 211 -14.64 14.97 2.56
CA LEU A 211 -14.59 14.94 4.02
C LEU A 211 -13.20 14.60 4.53
N LEU A 212 -12.54 13.60 3.94
CA LEU A 212 -11.15 13.22 4.26
C LEU A 212 -10.16 14.33 3.92
N SER A 213 -10.43 15.17 2.93
CA SER A 213 -9.62 16.36 2.64
C SER A 213 -9.89 17.54 3.59
N GLY A 214 -10.80 17.38 4.55
CA GLY A 214 -11.11 18.35 5.58
C GLY A 214 -12.13 19.41 5.19
N LEU A 215 -12.90 19.22 4.10
CA LEU A 215 -14.03 20.11 3.79
C LEU A 215 -15.19 19.88 4.79
N PRO A 216 -15.99 20.94 5.09
CA PRO A 216 -17.20 20.82 5.90
C PRO A 216 -18.22 19.89 5.24
N LEU A 217 -19.05 19.24 6.07
CA LEU A 217 -20.03 18.25 5.62
C LEU A 217 -20.97 18.79 4.53
N GLY A 218 -21.58 19.94 4.74
CA GLY A 218 -22.52 20.53 3.78
C GLY A 218 -21.85 20.93 2.46
N ALA A 219 -20.61 21.42 2.49
CA ALA A 219 -19.83 21.70 1.28
C ALA A 219 -19.50 20.41 0.54
N SER A 220 -19.05 19.40 1.27
CA SER A 220 -18.69 18.09 0.70
C SER A 220 -19.84 17.44 -0.04
N VAL A 221 -21.04 17.48 0.53
CA VAL A 221 -22.25 16.91 -0.09
C VAL A 221 -22.65 17.68 -1.35
N ARG A 222 -22.69 19.03 -1.29
CA ARG A 222 -23.03 19.86 -2.46
C ARG A 222 -22.05 19.66 -3.62
N ASP A 223 -20.77 19.77 -3.32
CA ASP A 223 -19.72 19.73 -4.35
C ASP A 223 -19.57 18.33 -4.96
N ALA A 224 -19.75 17.28 -4.13
CA ALA A 224 -19.79 15.90 -4.62
C ALA A 224 -21.00 15.64 -5.51
N SER A 225 -22.20 16.09 -5.11
CA SER A 225 -23.42 15.96 -5.91
C SER A 225 -23.26 16.64 -7.27
N ALA A 226 -22.69 17.83 -7.30
CA ALA A 226 -22.40 18.55 -8.54
C ALA A 226 -21.39 17.81 -9.42
N ALA A 227 -20.30 17.26 -8.83
CA ALA A 227 -19.26 16.55 -9.54
C ALA A 227 -19.76 15.25 -10.19
N VAL A 228 -20.69 14.55 -9.54
CA VAL A 228 -21.28 13.29 -10.04
C VAL A 228 -22.52 13.55 -10.92
N GLY A 229 -23.00 14.79 -11.02
CA GLY A 229 -24.19 15.15 -11.79
C GLY A 229 -25.49 14.71 -11.13
N VAL A 230 -25.52 14.55 -9.82
CA VAL A 230 -26.69 14.17 -9.02
C VAL A 230 -27.29 15.39 -8.37
N SER A 231 -28.60 15.60 -8.52
CA SER A 231 -29.31 16.70 -7.84
C SER A 231 -29.31 16.49 -6.33
N LEU A 232 -29.07 17.55 -5.57
CA LEU A 232 -29.16 17.52 -4.12
C LEU A 232 -30.65 17.44 -3.69
N THR A 233 -31.01 16.24 -3.24
CA THR A 233 -32.41 15.95 -2.78
C THR A 233 -32.36 15.49 -1.33
N GLU A 234 -33.54 15.44 -0.68
CA GLU A 234 -33.67 14.87 0.66
C GLU A 234 -33.14 13.44 0.74
N SER A 235 -33.39 12.61 -0.28
CA SER A 235 -32.88 11.24 -0.36
C SER A 235 -31.35 11.17 -0.40
N VAL A 236 -30.66 12.13 -1.02
CA VAL A 236 -29.19 12.24 -1.00
C VAL A 236 -28.71 12.57 0.41
N LEU A 237 -29.36 13.49 1.10
CA LEU A 237 -29.01 13.85 2.48
C LEU A 237 -29.24 12.69 3.44
N GLU A 238 -30.35 11.99 3.34
CA GLU A 238 -30.66 10.80 4.13
C GLU A 238 -29.66 9.66 3.86
N GLY A 239 -29.35 9.42 2.58
CA GLY A 239 -28.36 8.42 2.20
C GLY A 239 -26.97 8.74 2.76
N THR A 240 -26.57 10.01 2.71
CA THR A 240 -25.29 10.48 3.30
C THR A 240 -25.30 10.30 4.82
N ALA A 241 -26.38 10.72 5.49
CA ALA A 241 -26.51 10.55 6.94
C ALA A 241 -26.40 9.08 7.35
N ARG A 242 -27.03 8.17 6.59
CA ARG A 242 -26.96 6.73 6.84
C ARG A 242 -25.53 6.17 6.72
N VAL A 243 -24.80 6.57 5.69
CA VAL A 243 -23.39 6.15 5.52
C VAL A 243 -22.53 6.67 6.67
N LEU A 244 -22.66 7.93 7.04
CA LEU A 244 -21.89 8.51 8.15
C LEU A 244 -22.24 7.86 9.50
N PHE A 245 -23.52 7.57 9.72
CA PHE A 245 -23.96 6.85 10.91
C PHE A 245 -23.37 5.43 10.97
N ASP A 246 -23.43 4.68 9.87
CA ASP A 246 -22.82 3.34 9.79
C ASP A 246 -21.32 3.37 10.05
N LEU A 247 -20.60 4.36 9.52
CA LEU A 247 -19.18 4.55 9.79
C LEU A 247 -18.90 4.94 11.25
N ALA A 248 -19.78 5.70 11.89
CA ALA A 248 -19.66 6.03 13.30
C ALA A 248 -19.89 4.81 14.19
N GLU A 249 -20.93 4.02 13.94
CA GLU A 249 -21.18 2.76 14.67
C GLU A 249 -20.04 1.76 14.54
N ARG A 250 -19.40 1.73 13.38
CA ARG A 250 -18.21 0.88 13.11
C ARG A 250 -16.90 1.44 13.67
N GLY A 251 -16.94 2.60 14.33
CA GLY A 251 -15.77 3.24 14.91
C GLY A 251 -14.79 3.85 13.89
N ALA A 252 -15.19 3.98 12.62
CA ALA A 252 -14.35 4.56 11.57
C ALA A 252 -14.44 6.09 11.53
N LEU A 253 -15.53 6.67 12.07
CA LEU A 253 -15.76 8.09 12.16
C LEU A 253 -15.66 8.54 13.63
N THR A 254 -14.90 9.61 13.88
CA THR A 254 -14.62 10.11 15.24
C THR A 254 -15.49 11.33 15.66
N GLY A 255 -16.46 11.72 14.82
CA GLY A 255 -17.37 12.84 15.08
C GLY A 255 -16.95 14.16 14.42
N ALA A 256 -17.51 15.27 14.89
CA ALA A 256 -17.13 16.59 14.42
C ALA A 256 -15.76 17.01 14.98
N LEU A 257 -14.93 17.62 14.14
CA LEU A 257 -13.68 18.21 14.57
C LEU A 257 -13.94 19.60 15.15
N PRO A 258 -13.25 20.02 16.25
CA PRO A 258 -13.42 21.35 16.81
C PRO A 258 -13.06 22.43 15.79
N SER A 259 -13.87 23.49 15.73
CA SER A 259 -13.60 24.66 14.90
C SER A 259 -12.31 25.32 15.38
N GLY A 260 -11.20 25.19 14.63
CA GLY A 260 -9.91 25.78 14.98
C GLY A 260 -8.70 24.85 14.99
N ALA A 261 -8.85 23.57 14.77
CA ALA A 261 -7.73 22.65 14.52
C ALA A 261 -7.27 22.82 13.05
N GLY A 262 -6.61 23.93 12.76
CA GLY A 262 -6.02 24.21 11.48
C GLY A 262 -4.52 23.95 11.52
N ALA A 263 -4.05 23.24 10.48
CA ALA A 263 -2.73 23.05 9.89
C ALA A 263 -1.55 22.92 10.86
#